data_e2da64ea227e9e1cf47585e2b258186c
#
_entry.id   e2da64ea227e9e1cf47585e2b258186c
#
_cell.length_a   1.000
_cell.length_b   1.000
_cell.length_c   1.000
_cell.angle_alpha   90.00
_cell.angle_beta   90.00
_cell.angle_gamma   90.00
#
_symmetry.space_group_name_H-M   'P 1'
#
loop_
_entity.id
_entity.type
_entity.pdbx_description
1 polymer ?
#
loop_
_entity_poly.entity_id
_entity_poly.type
_entity_poly.pdbx_seq_one_letter_code
_entity_poly.pdbx_strand_id
1 'polypeptide(L)'
;MTTDSKVLHSMLNALQLTDDAFKTNIDKLMSVGVKIANKSKDFQDELRLFGDMTFHLYLKDIDFNIWITSLDGILTYNTSFYEPVTKKRRTIHFILMKETLKRIFTKEMDAAEAYMKGFIEFDGSFSDAMIAKNLIKIYSNCLEHL
;
A
#
# COMPACT_ATOMS: atom_id res chain seq x y z
N MET A 1 1.27 -23.82 3.64
CA MET A 1 1.62 -22.38 3.58
C MET A 1 2.85 -22.22 2.70
N THR A 2 2.79 -21.31 1.72
CA THR A 2 3.91 -21.05 0.81
C THR A 2 5.03 -20.32 1.53
N THR A 3 6.24 -20.35 0.96
CA THR A 3 7.37 -19.58 1.49
C THR A 3 7.06 -18.09 1.56
N ASP A 4 6.39 -17.54 0.54
CA ASP A 4 6.00 -16.13 0.51
C ASP A 4 5.05 -15.77 1.65
N SER A 5 4.10 -16.65 1.97
CA SER A 5 3.18 -16.46 3.08
C SER A 5 3.92 -16.43 4.42
N LYS A 6 4.89 -17.32 4.64
CA LYS A 6 5.70 -17.32 5.86
C LYS A 6 6.51 -16.04 5.99
N VAL A 7 7.10 -15.57 4.89
CA VAL A 7 7.86 -14.32 4.86
C VAL A 7 6.97 -13.15 5.22
N LEU A 8 5.76 -13.06 4.65
CA LEU A 8 4.81 -12.00 4.95
C LEU A 8 4.41 -12.00 6.44
N HIS A 9 4.10 -13.15 7.01
CA HIS A 9 3.75 -13.24 8.43
C HIS A 9 4.91 -12.81 9.33
N SER A 10 6.14 -13.21 9.00
CA SER A 10 7.33 -12.78 9.72
C SER A 10 7.50 -11.26 9.65
N MET A 11 7.32 -10.65 8.48
CA MET A 11 7.42 -9.21 8.29
C MET A 11 6.34 -8.45 9.05
N LEU A 12 5.10 -8.93 9.05
CA LEU A 12 4.01 -8.31 9.80
C LEU A 12 4.30 -8.31 11.30
N ASN A 13 4.82 -9.42 11.83
CA ASN A 13 5.21 -9.49 13.25
C ASN A 13 6.35 -8.52 13.57
N ALA A 14 7.29 -8.33 12.65
CA ALA A 14 8.43 -7.44 12.83
C ALA A 14 8.05 -5.95 12.78
N LEU A 15 6.83 -5.59 12.35
CA LEU A 15 6.36 -4.20 12.34
C LEU A 15 6.22 -3.60 13.74
N GLN A 16 6.33 -4.39 14.79
CA GLN A 16 6.27 -3.91 16.17
C GLN A 16 7.63 -3.43 16.71
N LEU A 17 8.67 -3.48 15.90
CA LEU A 17 10.04 -3.12 16.30
C LEU A 17 10.30 -1.60 16.19
N THR A 18 11.57 -1.22 16.28
CA THR A 18 12.01 0.17 16.15
C THR A 18 11.60 0.80 14.81
N ASP A 19 11.67 2.12 14.69
CA ASP A 19 11.33 2.82 13.45
C ASP A 19 12.20 2.37 12.28
N ASP A 20 13.50 2.17 12.48
CA ASP A 20 14.38 1.68 11.41
C ASP A 20 14.02 0.26 10.98
N ALA A 21 13.74 -0.61 11.93
CA ALA A 21 13.29 -1.97 11.63
C ALA A 21 11.93 -1.96 10.95
N PHE A 22 11.03 -1.06 11.35
CA PHE A 22 9.74 -0.87 10.69
C PHE A 22 9.92 -0.50 9.22
N LYS A 23 10.76 0.51 8.92
CA LYS A 23 11.03 0.95 7.54
C LYS A 23 11.59 -0.19 6.69
N THR A 24 12.54 -0.94 7.23
CA THR A 24 13.15 -2.08 6.53
C THR A 24 12.12 -3.15 6.23
N ASN A 25 11.28 -3.49 7.19
CA ASN A 25 10.27 -4.54 7.03
C ASN A 25 9.12 -4.11 6.13
N ILE A 26 8.69 -2.85 6.21
CA ILE A 26 7.70 -2.31 5.28
C ILE A 26 8.23 -2.34 3.84
N ASP A 27 9.50 -2.00 3.64
CA ASP A 27 10.12 -2.06 2.32
C ASP A 27 10.06 -3.48 1.74
N LYS A 28 10.42 -4.48 2.53
CA LYS A 28 10.34 -5.90 2.13
C LYS A 28 8.90 -6.33 1.89
N LEU A 29 7.99 -5.96 2.79
CA LEU A 29 6.57 -6.31 2.69
C LEU A 29 5.96 -5.74 1.40
N MET A 30 6.22 -4.48 1.10
CA MET A 30 5.72 -3.84 -0.11
C MET A 30 6.31 -4.48 -1.36
N SER A 31 7.60 -4.78 -1.36
CA SER A 31 8.27 -5.42 -2.48
C SER A 31 7.68 -6.81 -2.78
N VAL A 32 7.51 -7.63 -1.76
CA VAL A 32 6.90 -8.96 -1.91
C VAL A 32 5.44 -8.85 -2.35
N GLY A 33 4.68 -7.95 -1.73
CA GLY A 33 3.28 -7.75 -2.06
C GLY A 33 3.06 -7.30 -3.50
N VAL A 34 3.92 -6.42 -4.01
CA VAL A 34 3.88 -5.98 -5.41
C VAL A 34 4.15 -7.15 -6.36
N LYS A 35 5.12 -8.00 -6.06
CA LYS A 35 5.39 -9.19 -6.86
C LYS A 35 4.19 -10.13 -6.93
N ILE A 36 3.54 -10.34 -5.80
CA ILE A 36 2.35 -11.19 -5.71
C ILE A 36 1.20 -10.59 -6.50
N ALA A 37 0.93 -9.30 -6.31
CA ALA A 37 -0.13 -8.60 -7.02
C ALA A 37 0.07 -8.65 -8.54
N ASN A 38 1.30 -8.50 -9.01
CA ASN A 38 1.62 -8.56 -10.43
C ASN A 38 1.47 -9.95 -11.04
N LYS A 39 1.33 -11.00 -10.22
CA LYS A 39 1.02 -12.35 -10.69
C LYS A 39 -0.49 -12.63 -10.71
N SER A 40 -1.31 -11.75 -10.13
CA SER A 40 -2.75 -11.93 -10.09
C SER A 40 -3.39 -11.24 -11.30
N LYS A 41 -3.94 -12.03 -12.20
CA LYS A 41 -4.64 -11.49 -13.38
C LYS A 41 -5.85 -10.66 -12.98
N ASP A 42 -6.63 -11.11 -12.01
CA ASP A 42 -7.81 -10.40 -11.54
C ASP A 42 -7.45 -9.02 -10.98
N PHE A 43 -6.37 -8.96 -10.22
CA PHE A 43 -5.89 -7.69 -9.68
C PHE A 43 -5.41 -6.74 -10.79
N GLN A 44 -4.67 -7.27 -11.77
CA GLN A 44 -4.20 -6.50 -12.91
C GLN A 44 -5.35 -5.95 -13.75
N ASP A 45 -6.39 -6.75 -13.96
CA ASP A 45 -7.58 -6.33 -14.70
C ASP A 45 -8.30 -5.20 -13.98
N GLU A 46 -8.43 -5.27 -12.66
CA GLU A 46 -9.01 -4.20 -11.85
C GLU A 46 -8.18 -2.91 -11.94
N LEU A 47 -6.87 -3.02 -11.86
CA LEU A 47 -5.98 -1.86 -12.00
C LEU A 47 -6.14 -1.18 -13.36
N ARG A 48 -6.28 -1.97 -14.41
CA ARG A 48 -6.51 -1.42 -15.77
C ARG A 48 -7.81 -0.65 -15.88
N LEU A 49 -8.86 -1.13 -15.20
CA LEU A 49 -10.15 -0.45 -15.20
C LEU A 49 -10.08 0.95 -14.57
N PHE A 50 -9.26 1.12 -13.55
CA PHE A 50 -9.12 2.41 -12.88
C PHE A 50 -8.13 3.36 -13.57
N GLY A 51 -7.31 2.84 -14.49
CA GLY A 51 -6.31 3.63 -15.21
C GLY A 51 -5.01 3.80 -14.45
N ASP A 52 -4.06 4.48 -15.08
CA ASP A 52 -2.74 4.68 -14.50
C ASP A 52 -2.80 5.68 -13.34
N MET A 53 -2.22 5.30 -12.20
CA MET A 53 -2.27 6.11 -10.98
C MET A 53 -1.01 5.91 -10.14
N THR A 54 -0.71 6.91 -9.33
CA THR A 54 0.30 6.80 -8.29
C THR A 54 -0.36 6.97 -6.93
N PHE A 55 -0.06 6.08 -5.99
CA PHE A 55 -0.50 6.18 -4.60
C PHE A 55 0.71 6.55 -3.75
N HIS A 56 0.60 7.63 -3.03
CA HIS A 56 1.64 8.09 -2.11
C HIS A 56 1.16 7.93 -0.68
N LEU A 57 1.89 7.16 0.12
CA LEU A 57 1.64 7.06 1.55
C LEU A 57 2.78 7.77 2.27
N TYR A 58 2.45 8.78 3.04
CA TYR A 58 3.41 9.50 3.86
C TYR A 58 3.18 9.17 5.33
N LEU A 59 4.15 8.49 5.95
CA LEU A 59 4.12 8.18 7.37
C LEU A 59 4.77 9.33 8.11
N LYS A 60 3.95 10.26 8.58
CA LYS A 60 4.42 11.56 9.08
C LYS A 60 5.22 11.48 10.36
N ASP A 61 4.99 10.47 11.19
CA ASP A 61 5.71 10.32 12.47
C ASP A 61 7.13 9.80 12.31
N ILE A 62 7.44 9.16 11.19
CA ILE A 62 8.78 8.63 10.89
C ILE A 62 9.37 9.19 9.60
N ASP A 63 8.71 10.19 9.00
CA ASP A 63 9.13 10.85 7.75
C ASP A 63 9.51 9.84 6.66
N PHE A 64 8.59 8.95 6.35
CA PHE A 64 8.81 7.88 5.40
C PHE A 64 7.80 7.93 4.26
N ASN A 65 8.30 7.87 3.03
CA ASN A 65 7.49 7.95 1.81
C ASN A 65 7.41 6.59 1.13
N ILE A 66 6.21 6.19 0.77
CA ILE A 66 5.94 4.97 0.00
C ILE A 66 5.20 5.39 -1.27
N TRP A 67 5.74 5.03 -2.42
CA TRP A 67 5.15 5.33 -3.72
C TRP A 67 4.80 4.03 -4.42
N ILE A 68 3.54 3.86 -4.76
CA ILE A 68 3.04 2.70 -5.52
C ILE A 68 2.47 3.23 -6.81
N THR A 69 3.03 2.84 -7.93
CA THR A 69 2.58 3.28 -9.25
C THR A 69 1.94 2.12 -9.99
N SER A 70 0.74 2.34 -10.50
CA SER A 70 0.04 1.41 -11.37
C SER A 70 0.12 1.92 -12.80
N LEU A 71 0.73 1.12 -13.67
CA LEU A 71 0.86 1.42 -15.09
C LEU A 71 0.43 0.21 -15.90
N ASP A 72 -0.66 0.35 -16.63
CA ASP A 72 -1.24 -0.72 -17.45
C ASP A 72 -1.41 -2.04 -16.66
N GLY A 73 -1.87 -1.91 -15.42
CA GLY A 73 -2.13 -3.05 -14.54
C GLY A 73 -0.91 -3.61 -13.83
N ILE A 74 0.27 -3.03 -14.04
CA ILE A 74 1.50 -3.45 -13.38
C ILE A 74 1.84 -2.47 -12.27
N LEU A 75 2.08 -3.00 -11.08
CA LEU A 75 2.51 -2.20 -9.94
C LEU A 75 4.03 -2.11 -9.89
N THR A 76 4.51 -0.91 -9.58
CA THR A 76 5.90 -0.69 -9.17
C THR A 76 5.91 0.02 -7.83
N TYR A 77 7.01 -0.13 -7.10
CA TYR A 77 7.13 0.34 -5.74
C TYR A 77 8.44 1.08 -5.55
N ASN A 78 8.38 2.19 -4.79
CA ASN A 78 9.55 3.02 -4.51
C ASN A 78 9.38 3.68 -3.14
N THR A 79 10.49 3.87 -2.43
CA THR A 79 10.52 4.57 -1.13
C THR A 79 11.34 5.86 -1.19
N SER A 80 11.57 6.41 -2.36
CA SER A 80 12.36 7.64 -2.50
C SER A 80 11.67 8.82 -1.81
N PHE A 81 12.47 9.80 -1.42
CA PHE A 81 12.00 11.02 -0.79
C PHE A 81 11.14 11.86 -1.74
N TYR A 82 11.42 11.79 -3.04
CA TYR A 82 10.74 12.56 -4.06
C TYR A 82 9.80 11.69 -4.88
N GLU A 83 8.72 12.31 -5.37
CA GLU A 83 7.79 11.66 -6.26
C GLU A 83 8.53 11.14 -7.52
N PRO A 84 8.35 9.86 -7.88
CA PRO A 84 8.90 9.34 -9.13
C PRO A 84 8.38 10.14 -10.32
N VAL A 85 9.28 10.45 -11.27
CA VAL A 85 8.89 11.20 -12.48
C VAL A 85 7.92 10.37 -13.31
N THR A 86 6.64 10.75 -13.26
CA THR A 86 5.59 10.10 -14.01
C THR A 86 4.82 11.14 -14.79
N LYS A 87 4.81 11.02 -16.11
CA LYS A 87 4.08 11.96 -16.95
C LYS A 87 2.58 11.72 -16.84
N LYS A 88 1.81 12.77 -16.52
CA LYS A 88 0.35 12.84 -16.65
C LYS A 88 -0.45 11.77 -15.90
N ARG A 89 0.04 11.31 -14.73
CA ARG A 89 -0.72 10.39 -13.88
C ARG A 89 -1.34 11.13 -12.72
N ARG A 90 -2.49 10.62 -12.29
CA ARG A 90 -3.07 11.10 -11.04
C ARG A 90 -2.26 10.55 -9.88
N THR A 91 -1.97 11.40 -8.92
CA THR A 91 -1.34 10.98 -7.67
C THR A 91 -2.32 11.25 -6.54
N ILE A 92 -2.57 10.23 -5.72
CA ILE A 92 -3.38 10.36 -4.52
C ILE A 92 -2.44 10.27 -3.33
N HIS A 93 -2.43 11.33 -2.51
CA HIS A 93 -1.58 11.39 -1.33
C HIS A 93 -2.36 10.98 -0.08
N PHE A 94 -1.80 10.05 0.67
CA PHE A 94 -2.33 9.61 1.96
C PHE A 94 -1.33 9.97 3.05
N ILE A 95 -1.81 10.59 4.11
CA ILE A 95 -0.99 10.95 5.27
C ILE A 95 -1.51 10.18 6.46
N LEU A 96 -0.64 9.41 7.11
CA LEU A 96 -1.02 8.59 8.24
C LEU A 96 0.20 8.35 9.15
N MET A 97 -0.09 7.77 10.31
CA MET A 97 0.93 7.37 11.27
C MET A 97 1.37 5.93 11.02
N LYS A 98 2.58 5.60 11.43
CA LYS A 98 3.13 4.25 11.38
C LYS A 98 2.17 3.21 11.98
N GLU A 99 1.63 3.50 13.15
CA GLU A 99 0.74 2.59 13.86
C GLU A 99 -0.55 2.31 13.07
N THR A 100 -1.09 3.31 12.38
CA THR A 100 -2.28 3.14 11.54
C THR A 100 -1.99 2.18 10.39
N LEU A 101 -0.87 2.35 9.70
CA LEU A 101 -0.49 1.46 8.60
C LEU A 101 -0.31 0.02 9.09
N LYS A 102 0.36 -0.15 10.22
CA LYS A 102 0.54 -1.45 10.85
C LYS A 102 -0.80 -2.14 11.11
N ARG A 103 -1.76 -1.43 11.71
CA ARG A 103 -3.09 -1.99 12.02
C ARG A 103 -3.86 -2.38 10.78
N ILE A 104 -3.71 -1.62 9.70
CA ILE A 104 -4.34 -1.98 8.43
C ILE A 104 -3.74 -3.26 7.86
N PHE A 105 -2.42 -3.39 7.85
CA PHE A 105 -1.76 -4.60 7.35
C PHE A 105 -2.01 -5.84 8.20
N THR A 106 -2.13 -5.68 9.51
CA THR A 106 -2.45 -6.80 10.42
C THR A 106 -3.96 -7.06 10.53
N LYS A 107 -4.78 -6.30 9.81
CA LYS A 107 -6.24 -6.39 9.78
C LYS A 107 -6.92 -6.07 11.11
N GLU A 108 -6.22 -5.41 12.01
CA GLU A 108 -6.80 -4.85 13.23
C GLU A 108 -7.72 -3.68 12.94
N MET A 109 -7.53 -3.03 11.79
CA MET A 109 -8.31 -1.88 11.36
C MET A 109 -8.54 -1.94 9.85
N ASP A 110 -9.76 -1.66 9.42
CA ASP A 110 -10.09 -1.48 8.01
C ASP A 110 -9.68 -0.07 7.56
N ALA A 111 -9.17 0.05 6.34
CA ALA A 111 -8.75 1.34 5.78
C ALA A 111 -9.90 2.35 5.74
N ALA A 112 -11.12 1.91 5.43
CA ALA A 112 -12.30 2.79 5.44
C ALA A 112 -12.61 3.31 6.84
N GLU A 113 -12.52 2.45 7.86
CA GLU A 113 -12.68 2.82 9.26
C GLU A 113 -11.62 3.83 9.69
N ALA A 114 -10.37 3.61 9.32
CA ALA A 114 -9.27 4.51 9.63
C ALA A 114 -9.51 5.91 9.02
N TYR A 115 -9.99 5.95 7.79
CA TYR A 115 -10.35 7.22 7.13
C TYR A 115 -11.50 7.93 7.86
N MET A 116 -12.58 7.20 8.16
CA MET A 116 -13.74 7.79 8.83
C MET A 116 -13.44 8.32 10.22
N LYS A 117 -12.50 7.69 10.93
CA LYS A 117 -12.06 8.12 12.26
C LYS A 117 -10.97 9.20 12.23
N GLY A 118 -10.55 9.63 11.05
CA GLY A 118 -9.54 10.67 10.91
C GLY A 118 -8.09 10.21 11.07
N PHE A 119 -7.83 8.91 11.06
CA PHE A 119 -6.47 8.36 11.16
C PHE A 119 -5.73 8.40 9.83
N ILE A 120 -6.45 8.57 8.73
CA ILE A 120 -5.87 8.76 7.40
C ILE A 120 -6.41 10.07 6.85
N GLU A 121 -5.52 10.97 6.47
CA GLU A 121 -5.85 12.15 5.68
C GLU A 121 -5.49 11.85 4.22
N PHE A 122 -6.29 12.33 3.28
CA PHE A 122 -5.92 12.19 1.88
C PHE A 122 -6.17 13.50 1.12
N ASP A 123 -5.36 13.68 0.08
CA ASP A 123 -5.48 14.80 -0.86
C ASP A 123 -5.87 14.21 -2.22
N GLY A 124 -7.09 14.52 -2.64
CA GLY A 124 -7.69 13.99 -3.84
C GLY A 124 -9.21 14.07 -3.78
N SER A 125 -9.90 13.61 -4.80
CA SER A 125 -11.36 13.57 -4.81
C SER A 125 -11.89 12.41 -3.99
N PHE A 126 -13.16 12.49 -3.60
CA PHE A 126 -13.86 11.37 -2.96
C PHE A 126 -13.83 10.13 -3.86
N SER A 127 -13.98 10.32 -5.16
CA SER A 127 -13.90 9.26 -6.16
C SER A 127 -12.53 8.54 -6.11
N ASP A 128 -11.44 9.31 -6.01
CA ASP A 128 -10.09 8.75 -5.88
C ASP A 128 -9.92 7.93 -4.60
N ALA A 129 -10.49 8.41 -3.49
CA ALA A 129 -10.45 7.69 -2.22
C ALA A 129 -11.19 6.34 -2.32
N MET A 130 -12.30 6.28 -3.03
CA MET A 130 -13.06 5.04 -3.25
C MET A 130 -12.28 4.06 -4.11
N ILE A 131 -11.56 4.54 -5.12
CA ILE A 131 -10.68 3.70 -5.94
C ILE A 131 -9.58 3.10 -5.06
N ALA A 132 -8.92 3.91 -4.25
CA ALA A 132 -7.86 3.45 -3.35
C ALA A 132 -8.39 2.41 -2.36
N LYS A 133 -9.57 2.62 -1.79
CA LYS A 133 -10.22 1.66 -0.88
C LYS A 133 -10.41 0.30 -1.56
N ASN A 134 -10.93 0.30 -2.78
CA ASN A 134 -11.15 -0.93 -3.53
C ASN A 134 -9.84 -1.65 -3.86
N LEU A 135 -8.82 -0.92 -4.24
CA LEU A 135 -7.49 -1.49 -4.53
C LEU A 135 -6.86 -2.10 -3.28
N ILE A 136 -6.96 -1.43 -2.13
CA ILE A 136 -6.46 -1.96 -0.86
C ILE A 136 -7.16 -3.27 -0.52
N LYS A 137 -8.49 -3.32 -0.70
CA LYS A 137 -9.28 -4.54 -0.45
C LYS A 137 -8.84 -5.69 -1.35
N ILE A 138 -8.68 -5.44 -2.63
CA ILE A 138 -8.24 -6.45 -3.60
C ILE A 138 -6.83 -6.92 -3.27
N TYR A 139 -5.93 -5.99 -2.96
CA TYR A 139 -4.56 -6.29 -2.57
C TYR A 139 -4.52 -7.18 -1.33
N SER A 140 -5.29 -6.85 -0.31
CA SER A 140 -5.39 -7.65 0.91
C SER A 140 -5.91 -9.06 0.61
N ASN A 141 -6.91 -9.19 -0.27
CA ASN A 141 -7.42 -10.50 -0.68
C ASN A 141 -6.36 -11.31 -1.40
N CYS A 142 -5.55 -10.69 -2.27
CA CYS A 142 -4.44 -11.39 -2.93
C CYS A 142 -3.42 -11.93 -1.92
N LEU A 143 -3.13 -11.18 -0.87
CA LEU A 143 -2.19 -11.61 0.18
C LEU A 143 -2.75 -12.76 1.01
N GLU A 144 -4.08 -12.81 1.20
CA GLU A 144 -4.74 -13.90 1.96
C GLU A 144 -4.71 -15.24 1.24
N HIS A 145 -4.70 -15.23 -0.08
CA HIS A 145 -4.78 -16.46 -0.88
C HIS A 145 -3.41 -17.05 -1.21
N LEU A 146 -2.39 -16.69 -0.47
CA LEU A 146 -1.04 -17.22 -0.64
C LEU A 146 -0.85 -18.61 0.00
#